data_6c711d3a4625a09329c185a0908ee473
#
_entry.id   6c711d3a4625a09329c185a0908ee473
#
_cell.length_a   1.000
_cell.length_b   1.000
_cell.length_c   1.000
_cell.angle_alpha   90.00
_cell.angle_beta   90.00
_cell.angle_gamma   90.00
#
_symmetry.space_group_name_H-M   'P 1'
#
loop_
_entity.id
_entity.type
_entity.pdbx_description
1 polymer ?
#
loop_
_entity_poly.entity_id
_entity_poly.type
_entity_poly.pdbx_seq_one_letter_code
_entity_poly.pdbx_strand_id
1 'polypeptide(L)'
;PAGGGGGGGRRAPRARLDRRAHAPRAGAPRVEKVYEAAARSITTIPDELRLEPGSSTTLRGELGRALRYLNKASGGALVVASADLAGSTSVSAITADFPAGYWNAETNPEARLLSIGGICEDAITGVLSGITTLGHNIGVASSYGAFMAPLGHIAGRLHAIGAQARKAVSGEAYRPMILVCAHVGLKTGEDGPTHADPQALQLLQENFPRGTAISLTPWEPQEIWPLVAAALAQRPALISPFVTRPSETVLDRVTLGLAPAEAAVTGVYLLRPPIGAGDVTVVLQESAVTYAFVEEALPLLEAEGIDPRVYYVASAELFDLLPLEEQRTLYPEKRAREAIGITGFTLPTMYRWVTSDAGRAAALHPYRTGHYLGSGQGDVVLAEAGLDGESQARAIRRHLDARARARRQ
;
A
#
# COMPACT_ATOMS: atom_id res chain seq x y z
N PRO A 1 -27.85 -44.70 -38.06
CA PRO A 1 -27.68 -45.33 -36.79
C PRO A 1 -26.62 -44.59 -35.98
N ALA A 2 -27.08 -43.86 -34.99
CA ALA A 2 -26.28 -43.05 -34.13
C ALA A 2 -25.87 -43.87 -32.91
N GLY A 3 -24.56 -44.02 -32.67
CA GLY A 3 -24.01 -44.56 -31.44
C GLY A 3 -23.62 -43.44 -30.50
N GLY A 4 -24.44 -43.15 -29.49
CA GLY A 4 -24.13 -42.26 -28.43
C GLY A 4 -23.20 -42.92 -27.40
N GLY A 5 -21.93 -42.56 -27.39
CA GLY A 5 -20.96 -42.93 -26.36
C GLY A 5 -21.00 -41.94 -25.22
N GLY A 6 -21.76 -42.20 -24.15
CA GLY A 6 -21.73 -41.49 -22.92
C GLY A 6 -20.44 -41.79 -22.15
N GLY A 7 -19.45 -40.92 -22.24
CA GLY A 7 -18.24 -40.96 -21.43
C GLY A 7 -18.54 -40.55 -19.98
N GLY A 8 -18.93 -41.50 -19.15
CA GLY A 8 -18.97 -41.31 -17.70
C GLY A 8 -17.58 -41.06 -17.16
N GLY A 9 -17.22 -39.80 -17.00
CA GLY A 9 -15.99 -39.41 -16.32
C GLY A 9 -15.99 -39.99 -14.89
N ARG A 10 -15.27 -41.07 -14.65
CA ARG A 10 -14.98 -41.58 -13.33
C ARG A 10 -14.30 -40.45 -12.56
N ARG A 11 -15.02 -39.82 -11.63
CA ARG A 11 -14.40 -38.98 -10.61
C ARG A 11 -13.33 -39.83 -9.93
N ALA A 12 -12.07 -39.46 -10.12
CA ALA A 12 -10.97 -40.03 -9.36
C ALA A 12 -11.35 -39.99 -7.88
N PRO A 13 -11.12 -41.08 -7.10
CA PRO A 13 -11.39 -41.06 -5.68
C PRO A 13 -10.60 -39.88 -5.12
N ARG A 14 -11.30 -38.97 -4.40
CA ARG A 14 -10.66 -37.94 -3.60
C ARG A 14 -9.71 -38.66 -2.66
N ALA A 15 -8.42 -38.63 -2.96
CA ALA A 15 -7.41 -39.04 -2.00
C ALA A 15 -7.73 -38.21 -0.76
N ARG A 16 -8.20 -38.83 0.31
CA ARG A 16 -8.15 -38.28 1.65
C ARG A 16 -6.67 -38.02 1.87
N LEU A 17 -6.26 -36.74 1.69
CA LEU A 17 -5.03 -36.26 2.26
C LEU A 17 -5.13 -36.60 3.74
N ASP A 18 -4.42 -37.66 4.13
CA ASP A 18 -4.33 -38.07 5.53
C ASP A 18 -3.66 -36.93 6.25
N ARG A 19 -4.50 -36.01 6.75
CA ARG A 19 -4.06 -34.87 7.57
C ARG A 19 -3.67 -35.47 8.93
N ARG A 20 -2.55 -36.16 8.99
CA ARG A 20 -1.82 -36.26 10.23
C ARG A 20 -1.36 -34.86 10.56
N ALA A 21 -2.21 -34.17 11.30
CA ALA A 21 -1.84 -32.92 11.91
C ALA A 21 -0.67 -33.23 12.83
N HIS A 22 0.56 -33.11 12.32
CA HIS A 22 1.73 -33.12 13.18
C HIS A 22 1.56 -31.97 14.15
N ALA A 23 1.55 -32.27 15.45
CA ALA A 23 1.56 -31.22 16.46
C ALA A 23 2.73 -30.28 16.17
N PRO A 24 2.52 -28.95 16.17
CA PRO A 24 3.60 -28.01 15.95
C PRO A 24 4.73 -28.31 16.92
N ARG A 25 5.96 -28.32 16.43
CA ARG A 25 7.15 -28.39 17.26
C ARG A 25 7.10 -27.32 18.33
N ALA A 26 7.56 -27.60 19.56
CA ALA A 26 7.70 -26.60 20.59
C ALA A 26 8.52 -25.41 20.06
N GLY A 27 8.01 -24.18 20.20
CA GLY A 27 8.64 -22.99 19.67
C GLY A 27 8.40 -22.71 18.17
N ALA A 28 7.61 -23.54 17.46
CA ALA A 28 7.28 -23.27 16.06
C ALA A 28 6.53 -21.93 15.89
N PRO A 29 6.82 -21.17 14.82
CA PRO A 29 6.08 -19.96 14.49
C PRO A 29 4.58 -20.19 14.36
N ARG A 30 3.77 -19.20 14.78
CA ARG A 30 2.32 -19.30 14.77
C ARG A 30 1.72 -18.15 13.96
N VAL A 31 1.42 -18.40 12.69
CA VAL A 31 0.84 -17.40 11.76
C VAL A 31 -0.45 -16.77 12.33
N GLU A 32 -1.30 -17.55 13.03
CA GLU A 32 -2.52 -17.01 13.61
C GLU A 32 -2.27 -15.89 14.63
N LYS A 33 -1.12 -15.88 15.30
CA LYS A 33 -0.76 -14.78 16.20
C LYS A 33 -0.50 -13.45 15.48
N VAL A 34 -0.12 -13.49 14.20
CA VAL A 34 -0.01 -12.28 13.37
C VAL A 34 -1.40 -11.65 13.23
N TYR A 35 -2.41 -12.45 12.88
CA TYR A 35 -3.78 -11.96 12.72
C TYR A 35 -4.40 -11.52 14.04
N GLU A 36 -4.14 -12.28 15.12
CA GLU A 36 -4.62 -11.92 16.46
C GLU A 36 -4.03 -10.59 16.94
N ALA A 37 -2.74 -10.36 16.67
CA ALA A 37 -2.10 -9.10 17.03
C ALA A 37 -2.64 -7.93 16.19
N ALA A 38 -2.81 -8.11 14.89
CA ALA A 38 -3.41 -7.12 14.02
C ALA A 38 -4.86 -6.79 14.41
N ALA A 39 -5.70 -7.81 14.60
CA ALA A 39 -7.12 -7.62 14.91
C ALA A 39 -7.37 -6.88 16.24
N ARG A 40 -6.52 -7.10 17.25
CA ARG A 40 -6.64 -6.42 18.54
C ARG A 40 -6.36 -4.92 18.47
N SER A 41 -5.68 -4.46 17.48
CA SER A 41 -5.04 -3.14 17.46
C SER A 41 -5.35 -2.33 16.20
N ILE A 42 -6.40 -2.64 15.43
CA ILE A 42 -6.76 -1.88 14.22
C ILE A 42 -6.99 -0.40 14.55
N THR A 43 -7.66 -0.13 15.67
CA THR A 43 -7.99 1.23 16.13
C THR A 43 -7.13 1.71 17.31
N THR A 44 -6.15 0.91 17.74
CA THR A 44 -5.29 1.24 18.88
C THR A 44 -3.85 0.90 18.51
N ILE A 45 -3.04 1.91 18.29
CA ILE A 45 -1.62 1.72 17.99
C ILE A 45 -0.91 1.14 19.22
N PRO A 46 -0.19 0.00 19.11
CA PRO A 46 0.63 -0.52 20.20
C PRO A 46 1.63 0.52 20.71
N ASP A 47 1.86 0.57 22.02
CA ASP A 47 2.76 1.57 22.63
C ASP A 47 4.17 1.55 22.01
N GLU A 48 4.70 0.36 21.68
CA GLU A 48 6.01 0.22 21.00
C GLU A 48 6.04 0.83 19.59
N LEU A 49 4.88 1.10 18.96
CA LEU A 49 4.76 1.65 17.61
C LEU A 49 4.27 3.10 17.59
N ARG A 50 3.93 3.66 18.73
CA ARG A 50 3.53 5.07 18.80
C ARG A 50 4.66 5.98 18.35
N LEU A 51 4.28 7.04 17.68
CA LEU A 51 5.18 8.08 17.21
C LEU A 51 4.81 9.41 17.86
N GLU A 52 5.84 10.13 18.32
CA GLU A 52 5.65 11.44 18.92
C GLU A 52 5.62 12.52 17.83
N PRO A 53 4.61 13.41 17.81
CA PRO A 53 4.60 14.56 16.92
C PRO A 53 5.90 15.36 16.99
N GLY A 54 6.41 15.79 15.83
CA GLY A 54 7.70 16.49 15.72
C GLY A 54 8.92 15.57 15.62
N SER A 55 8.78 14.26 15.87
CA SER A 55 9.86 13.31 15.56
C SER A 55 10.00 13.10 14.06
N SER A 56 11.14 12.54 13.63
CA SER A 56 11.39 12.28 12.20
C SER A 56 11.69 10.80 11.98
N THR A 57 11.03 10.20 11.00
CA THR A 57 11.22 8.80 10.63
C THR A 57 10.88 8.59 9.15
N THR A 58 11.06 7.37 8.64
CA THR A 58 10.74 7.03 7.25
C THR A 58 9.56 6.06 7.18
N LEU A 59 8.71 6.19 6.16
CA LEU A 59 7.58 5.25 5.98
C LEU A 59 8.06 3.79 5.89
N ARG A 60 9.15 3.53 5.16
CA ARG A 60 9.73 2.17 5.06
C ARG A 60 10.28 1.68 6.40
N GLY A 61 10.84 2.56 7.22
CA GLY A 61 11.34 2.24 8.56
C GLY A 61 10.21 1.83 9.50
N GLU A 62 9.12 2.59 9.49
CA GLU A 62 7.94 2.29 10.30
C GLU A 62 7.23 1.01 9.84
N LEU A 63 7.19 0.74 8.53
CA LEU A 63 6.74 -0.55 8.02
C LEU A 63 7.60 -1.70 8.56
N GLY A 64 8.92 -1.54 8.54
CA GLY A 64 9.86 -2.50 9.15
C GLY A 64 9.57 -2.72 10.64
N ARG A 65 9.31 -1.66 11.41
CA ARG A 65 8.94 -1.74 12.85
C ARG A 65 7.61 -2.47 13.05
N ALA A 66 6.58 -2.12 12.29
CA ALA A 66 5.26 -2.74 12.37
C ALA A 66 5.31 -4.25 12.07
N LEU A 67 6.01 -4.65 11.00
CA LEU A 67 6.18 -6.04 10.65
C LEU A 67 7.09 -6.80 11.63
N ARG A 68 8.10 -6.14 12.21
CA ARG A 68 8.91 -6.70 13.31
C ARG A 68 8.06 -7.02 14.53
N TYR A 69 7.20 -6.08 14.94
CA TYR A 69 6.27 -6.29 16.05
C TYR A 69 5.43 -7.57 15.84
N LEU A 70 4.85 -7.74 14.64
CA LEU A 70 4.08 -8.92 14.27
C LEU A 70 4.95 -10.19 14.24
N ASN A 71 6.17 -10.08 13.74
CA ASN A 71 7.10 -11.22 13.63
C ASN A 71 7.51 -11.73 15.03
N LYS A 72 7.84 -10.81 15.94
CA LYS A 72 8.14 -11.12 17.34
C LYS A 72 6.93 -11.76 18.03
N ALA A 73 5.74 -11.17 17.90
CA ALA A 73 4.50 -11.68 18.51
C ALA A 73 4.15 -13.10 18.04
N SER A 74 4.50 -13.46 16.83
CA SER A 74 4.22 -14.76 16.21
C SER A 74 5.31 -15.82 16.39
N GLY A 75 6.45 -15.47 17.00
CA GLY A 75 7.61 -16.34 17.15
C GLY A 75 8.34 -16.60 15.82
N GLY A 76 8.34 -15.63 14.90
CA GLY A 76 9.06 -15.73 13.64
C GLY A 76 8.21 -16.27 12.47
N ALA A 77 6.93 -15.94 12.42
CA ALA A 77 6.06 -16.38 11.32
C ALA A 77 6.32 -15.63 10.00
N LEU A 78 6.98 -14.45 10.02
CA LEU A 78 7.35 -13.73 8.82
C LEU A 78 8.75 -14.17 8.37
N VAL A 79 8.85 -14.60 7.12
CA VAL A 79 10.10 -14.96 6.45
C VAL A 79 10.33 -13.96 5.31
N VAL A 80 11.51 -13.37 5.27
CA VAL A 80 11.78 -12.15 4.49
C VAL A 80 12.87 -12.42 3.45
N ALA A 81 12.69 -11.86 2.27
CA ALA A 81 13.76 -11.72 1.27
C ALA A 81 13.63 -10.38 0.54
N SER A 82 14.75 -9.81 0.15
CA SER A 82 14.82 -8.61 -0.69
C SER A 82 15.58 -8.92 -1.97
N ALA A 83 15.14 -8.37 -3.08
CA ALA A 83 15.81 -8.53 -4.36
C ALA A 83 17.15 -7.81 -4.41
N ASP A 84 17.29 -6.75 -3.64
CA ASP A 84 18.52 -5.98 -3.48
C ASP A 84 18.84 -5.87 -1.97
N LEU A 85 19.35 -4.74 -1.53
CA LEU A 85 19.81 -4.54 -0.16
C LEU A 85 18.63 -4.58 0.84
N ALA A 86 18.54 -5.61 1.66
CA ALA A 86 17.50 -5.75 2.68
C ALA A 86 17.49 -4.58 3.68
N GLY A 87 18.64 -3.95 3.94
CA GLY A 87 18.75 -2.71 4.72
C GLY A 87 18.16 -1.51 4.00
N SER A 88 18.38 -1.36 2.70
CA SER A 88 17.85 -0.26 1.88
C SER A 88 16.34 -0.27 1.80
N THR A 89 15.72 -1.43 1.78
CA THR A 89 14.26 -1.59 1.79
C THR A 89 13.68 -1.64 3.21
N SER A 90 14.52 -1.54 4.25
CA SER A 90 14.18 -1.64 5.69
C SER A 90 13.54 -2.97 6.11
N VAL A 91 13.51 -3.99 5.23
CA VAL A 91 12.91 -5.28 5.57
C VAL A 91 13.81 -6.16 6.45
N SER A 92 15.12 -5.88 6.53
CA SER A 92 16.00 -6.53 7.50
C SER A 92 15.58 -6.27 8.95
N ALA A 93 14.95 -5.13 9.24
CA ALA A 93 14.42 -4.80 10.56
C ALA A 93 13.37 -5.81 11.05
N ILE A 94 12.61 -6.42 10.13
CA ILE A 94 11.56 -7.41 10.44
C ILE A 94 12.12 -8.64 11.16
N THR A 95 13.38 -8.94 10.93
CA THR A 95 14.06 -10.15 11.44
C THR A 95 14.95 -9.88 12.64
N ALA A 96 14.99 -8.66 13.16
CA ALA A 96 15.95 -8.22 14.18
C ALA A 96 15.85 -8.94 15.54
N ASP A 97 14.73 -9.59 15.84
CA ASP A 97 14.54 -10.39 17.07
C ASP A 97 14.93 -11.86 16.89
N PHE A 98 15.48 -12.24 15.72
CA PHE A 98 15.90 -13.59 15.36
C PHE A 98 17.40 -13.61 15.05
N PRO A 99 18.04 -14.80 14.96
CA PRO A 99 19.46 -14.88 14.66
C PRO A 99 19.84 -14.10 13.40
N ALA A 100 20.88 -13.30 13.51
CA ALA A 100 21.37 -12.45 12.42
C ALA A 100 21.90 -13.30 11.25
N GLY A 101 21.89 -12.68 10.07
CA GLY A 101 22.34 -13.33 8.83
C GLY A 101 21.23 -14.09 8.11
N TYR A 102 21.63 -14.80 7.06
CA TYR A 102 20.68 -15.52 6.23
C TYR A 102 20.37 -16.89 6.80
N TRP A 103 19.16 -17.34 6.52
CA TRP A 103 18.72 -18.69 6.85
C TRP A 103 19.59 -19.74 6.17
N ASN A 104 19.97 -20.74 6.96
CA ASN A 104 20.68 -21.92 6.49
C ASN A 104 20.24 -23.14 7.33
N ALA A 105 19.87 -24.24 6.66
CA ALA A 105 19.28 -25.38 7.33
C ALA A 105 20.23 -26.02 8.38
N GLU A 106 21.54 -25.91 8.20
CA GLU A 106 22.53 -26.54 9.07
C GLU A 106 23.11 -25.55 10.10
N THR A 107 23.45 -24.34 9.64
CA THR A 107 24.24 -23.40 10.45
C THR A 107 23.41 -22.27 11.06
N ASN A 108 22.22 -21.95 10.50
CA ASN A 108 21.35 -20.84 10.97
C ASN A 108 19.86 -21.10 10.71
N PRO A 109 19.29 -22.21 11.23
CA PRO A 109 17.92 -22.63 10.90
C PRO A 109 16.83 -21.73 11.51
N GLU A 110 17.18 -20.91 12.52
CA GLU A 110 16.24 -20.02 13.19
C GLU A 110 16.24 -18.60 12.60
N ALA A 111 17.11 -18.28 11.65
CA ALA A 111 17.07 -17.00 10.94
C ALA A 111 15.77 -16.87 10.13
N ARG A 112 15.34 -15.62 9.89
CA ARG A 112 14.10 -15.30 9.16
C ARG A 112 14.36 -14.50 7.88
N LEU A 113 15.63 -14.21 7.57
CA LEU A 113 16.05 -13.57 6.33
C LEU A 113 16.57 -14.65 5.36
N LEU A 114 16.02 -14.67 4.15
CA LEU A 114 16.47 -15.56 3.07
C LEU A 114 17.39 -14.81 2.12
N SER A 115 18.39 -15.53 1.60
CA SER A 115 19.16 -15.13 0.42
C SER A 115 18.79 -16.02 -0.75
N ILE A 116 18.47 -15.44 -1.89
CA ILE A 116 18.15 -16.17 -3.12
C ILE A 116 19.38 -16.22 -4.06
N GLY A 117 20.48 -15.63 -3.63
CA GLY A 117 21.76 -15.69 -4.36
C GLY A 117 21.93 -14.68 -5.49
N GLY A 118 21.00 -13.73 -5.66
CA GLY A 118 21.08 -12.67 -6.66
C GLY A 118 19.88 -11.73 -6.66
N ILE A 119 19.96 -10.68 -7.46
CA ILE A 119 18.85 -9.72 -7.69
C ILE A 119 17.90 -10.40 -8.68
N CYS A 120 16.84 -11.00 -8.17
CA CYS A 120 15.85 -11.70 -8.98
C CYS A 120 14.50 -11.70 -8.27
N GLU A 121 13.65 -10.75 -8.66
CA GLU A 121 12.32 -10.52 -8.09
C GLU A 121 11.41 -11.75 -8.25
N ASP A 122 11.44 -12.39 -9.41
CA ASP A 122 10.64 -13.59 -9.70
C ASP A 122 11.00 -14.76 -8.78
N ALA A 123 12.30 -15.01 -8.59
CA ALA A 123 12.78 -16.09 -7.74
C ALA A 123 12.40 -15.86 -6.28
N ILE A 124 12.60 -14.63 -5.78
CA ILE A 124 12.25 -14.24 -4.41
C ILE A 124 10.76 -14.44 -4.17
N THR A 125 9.93 -13.89 -5.05
CA THR A 125 8.48 -14.00 -4.91
C THR A 125 8.00 -15.43 -5.07
N GLY A 126 8.58 -16.20 -5.98
CA GLY A 126 8.26 -17.61 -6.18
C GLY A 126 8.54 -18.47 -4.95
N VAL A 127 9.72 -18.32 -4.34
CA VAL A 127 10.09 -19.02 -3.10
C VAL A 127 9.18 -18.63 -1.94
N LEU A 128 8.96 -17.33 -1.72
CA LEU A 128 8.12 -16.85 -0.64
C LEU A 128 6.64 -17.20 -0.84
N SER A 129 6.15 -17.24 -2.07
CA SER A 129 4.84 -17.78 -2.43
C SER A 129 4.69 -19.23 -2.01
N GLY A 130 5.69 -20.07 -2.32
CA GLY A 130 5.73 -21.47 -1.90
C GLY A 130 5.67 -21.61 -0.39
N ILE A 131 6.50 -20.88 0.35
CA ILE A 131 6.52 -20.84 1.81
C ILE A 131 5.15 -20.44 2.38
N THR A 132 4.56 -19.37 1.86
CA THR A 132 3.22 -18.90 2.28
C THR A 132 2.15 -19.95 2.01
N THR A 133 2.21 -20.62 0.86
CA THR A 133 1.23 -21.64 0.47
C THR A 133 1.25 -22.85 1.40
N LEU A 134 2.43 -23.22 1.94
CA LEU A 134 2.54 -24.26 2.97
C LEU A 134 1.80 -23.89 4.26
N GLY A 135 1.69 -22.59 4.55
CA GLY A 135 0.79 -22.05 5.58
C GLY A 135 1.35 -22.01 6.99
N HIS A 136 2.64 -22.22 7.16
CA HIS A 136 3.31 -22.06 8.44
C HIS A 136 3.98 -20.73 8.61
N ASN A 137 4.13 -19.97 7.52
CA ASN A 137 4.78 -18.67 7.48
C ASN A 137 4.05 -17.71 6.51
N ILE A 138 4.32 -16.43 6.67
CA ILE A 138 4.00 -15.35 5.76
C ILE A 138 5.28 -14.93 5.06
N GLY A 139 5.33 -15.03 3.73
CA GLY A 139 6.44 -14.54 2.93
C GLY A 139 6.37 -13.02 2.77
N VAL A 140 7.49 -12.34 2.98
CA VAL A 140 7.65 -10.91 2.77
C VAL A 140 8.73 -10.68 1.74
N ALA A 141 8.34 -10.31 0.52
CA ALA A 141 9.23 -9.94 -0.57
C ALA A 141 9.37 -8.43 -0.66
N SER A 142 10.56 -7.91 -0.99
CA SER A 142 10.77 -6.49 -1.15
C SER A 142 11.63 -6.18 -2.37
N SER A 143 11.28 -5.09 -3.07
CA SER A 143 12.08 -4.46 -4.11
C SER A 143 11.71 -2.98 -4.24
N TYR A 144 12.28 -2.29 -5.23
CA TYR A 144 11.98 -0.89 -5.55
C TYR A 144 10.80 -0.78 -6.51
N GLY A 145 10.24 0.44 -6.64
CA GLY A 145 9.06 0.72 -7.46
C GLY A 145 9.17 0.22 -8.89
N ALA A 146 10.29 0.49 -9.55
CA ALA A 146 10.54 0.12 -10.94
C ALA A 146 10.53 -1.41 -11.19
N PHE A 147 10.76 -2.22 -10.14
CA PHE A 147 10.84 -3.67 -10.26
C PHE A 147 9.60 -4.39 -9.74
N MET A 148 8.50 -3.65 -9.50
CA MET A 148 7.23 -4.24 -9.06
C MET A 148 6.55 -5.10 -10.11
N ALA A 149 6.86 -4.92 -11.40
CA ALA A 149 6.24 -5.71 -12.46
C ALA A 149 6.46 -7.22 -12.29
N PRO A 150 7.69 -7.75 -12.19
CA PRO A 150 7.92 -9.18 -11.93
C PRO A 150 7.44 -9.60 -10.54
N LEU A 151 7.67 -8.77 -9.51
CA LEU A 151 7.33 -9.10 -8.13
C LEU A 151 5.81 -9.20 -7.91
N GLY A 152 5.06 -8.17 -8.28
CA GLY A 152 3.63 -8.01 -8.00
C GLY A 152 2.75 -8.46 -9.15
N HIS A 153 2.98 -7.94 -10.35
CA HIS A 153 2.10 -8.18 -11.49
C HIS A 153 2.17 -9.61 -12.02
N ILE A 154 3.35 -10.23 -12.02
CA ILE A 154 3.53 -11.61 -12.52
C ILE A 154 3.45 -12.61 -11.36
N ALA A 155 4.46 -12.63 -10.49
CA ALA A 155 4.59 -13.65 -9.46
C ALA A 155 3.52 -13.53 -8.37
N GLY A 156 3.19 -12.32 -7.94
CA GLY A 156 2.10 -12.06 -6.99
C GLY A 156 0.74 -12.47 -7.53
N ARG A 157 0.47 -12.21 -8.82
CA ARG A 157 -0.77 -12.67 -9.48
C ARG A 157 -0.87 -14.19 -9.54
N LEU A 158 0.22 -14.89 -9.85
CA LEU A 158 0.24 -16.35 -9.85
C LEU A 158 0.00 -16.91 -8.45
N HIS A 159 0.58 -16.27 -7.40
CA HIS A 159 0.27 -16.61 -6.01
C HIS A 159 -1.22 -16.44 -5.69
N ALA A 160 -1.81 -15.32 -6.08
CA ALA A 160 -3.24 -15.04 -5.86
C ALA A 160 -4.16 -16.05 -6.54
N ILE A 161 -3.84 -16.46 -7.79
CA ILE A 161 -4.58 -17.52 -8.52
C ILE A 161 -4.48 -18.85 -7.78
N GLY A 162 -3.28 -19.26 -7.35
CA GLY A 162 -3.07 -20.49 -6.57
C GLY A 162 -3.78 -20.46 -5.22
N ALA A 163 -3.74 -19.33 -4.52
CA ALA A 163 -4.45 -19.13 -3.26
C ALA A 163 -5.98 -19.20 -3.44
N GLN A 164 -6.52 -18.63 -4.52
CA GLN A 164 -7.95 -18.74 -4.86
C GLN A 164 -8.36 -20.18 -5.16
N ALA A 165 -7.58 -20.90 -5.93
CA ALA A 165 -7.83 -22.31 -6.23
C ALA A 165 -7.83 -23.15 -4.94
N ARG A 166 -6.86 -22.93 -4.04
CA ARG A 166 -6.81 -23.58 -2.74
C ARG A 166 -8.06 -23.29 -1.89
N LYS A 167 -8.46 -22.02 -1.80
CA LYS A 167 -9.68 -21.62 -1.08
C LYS A 167 -10.91 -22.34 -1.61
N ALA A 168 -11.05 -22.44 -2.93
CA ALA A 168 -12.16 -23.14 -3.59
C ALA A 168 -12.21 -24.64 -3.25
N VAL A 169 -11.03 -25.28 -3.09
CA VAL A 169 -10.93 -26.72 -2.82
C VAL A 169 -11.03 -27.01 -1.31
N SER A 170 -10.35 -26.26 -0.46
CA SER A 170 -10.24 -26.52 0.99
C SER A 170 -11.24 -25.74 1.84
N GLY A 171 -11.82 -24.64 1.33
CA GLY A 171 -12.62 -23.71 2.12
C GLY A 171 -11.81 -22.83 3.07
N GLU A 172 -10.48 -22.99 3.12
CA GLU A 172 -9.61 -22.19 3.99
C GLU A 172 -9.51 -20.74 3.50
N ALA A 173 -9.37 -19.79 4.43
CA ALA A 173 -9.09 -18.39 4.11
C ALA A 173 -7.75 -18.25 3.34
N TYR A 174 -7.59 -17.15 2.62
CA TYR A 174 -6.31 -16.82 2.03
C TYR A 174 -5.21 -16.69 3.09
N ARG A 175 -3.98 -16.93 2.68
CA ARG A 175 -2.77 -16.70 3.47
C ARG A 175 -1.98 -15.62 2.76
N PRO A 176 -1.92 -14.40 3.34
CA PRO A 176 -1.30 -13.27 2.68
C PRO A 176 0.20 -13.49 2.48
N MET A 177 0.67 -13.10 1.31
CA MET A 177 2.05 -12.76 1.05
C MET A 177 2.16 -11.24 1.01
N ILE A 178 3.23 -10.68 1.57
CA ILE A 178 3.46 -9.24 1.61
C ILE A 178 4.50 -8.87 0.55
N LEU A 179 4.15 -7.93 -0.33
CA LEU A 179 5.03 -7.40 -1.38
C LEU A 179 5.36 -5.94 -1.07
N VAL A 180 6.51 -5.68 -0.50
CA VAL A 180 6.93 -4.34 -0.12
C VAL A 180 7.50 -3.60 -1.32
N CYS A 181 6.83 -2.54 -1.75
CA CYS A 181 7.36 -1.56 -2.68
C CYS A 181 8.02 -0.45 -1.86
N ALA A 182 9.35 -0.50 -1.71
CA ALA A 182 10.07 0.33 -0.72
C ALA A 182 10.56 1.52 -1.47
N HIS A 183 10.77 2.06 -2.30
CA HIS A 183 11.26 3.30 -2.91
C HIS A 183 10.20 3.85 -3.87
N VAL A 184 9.13 4.33 -3.27
CA VAL A 184 8.03 4.96 -3.99
C VAL A 184 8.15 6.49 -3.92
N GLY A 185 7.57 7.16 -4.89
CA GLY A 185 7.35 8.61 -4.90
C GLY A 185 8.56 9.43 -5.35
N LEU A 186 8.25 10.61 -5.86
CA LEU A 186 9.24 11.53 -6.46
C LEU A 186 10.23 12.11 -5.45
N LYS A 187 9.88 12.16 -4.17
CA LYS A 187 10.79 12.58 -3.10
C LYS A 187 11.96 11.60 -2.92
N THR A 188 11.89 10.40 -3.49
CA THR A 188 13.02 9.48 -3.67
C THR A 188 13.85 9.84 -4.91
N GLY A 189 13.90 11.11 -5.25
CA GLY A 189 14.46 11.64 -6.49
C GLY A 189 15.93 11.34 -6.75
N GLU A 190 16.72 11.09 -5.69
CA GLU A 190 18.13 10.71 -5.82
C GLU A 190 18.30 9.39 -6.60
N ASP A 191 17.40 8.44 -6.41
CA ASP A 191 17.41 7.17 -7.12
C ASP A 191 16.87 7.31 -8.56
N GLY A 192 16.04 8.32 -8.82
CA GLY A 192 15.46 8.62 -10.12
C GLY A 192 14.43 7.58 -10.61
N PRO A 193 13.97 7.70 -11.87
CA PRO A 193 12.88 6.90 -12.42
C PRO A 193 13.25 5.42 -12.63
N THR A 194 14.53 5.06 -12.52
CA THR A 194 14.99 3.69 -12.58
C THR A 194 14.72 2.89 -11.30
N HIS A 195 14.30 3.56 -10.22
CA HIS A 195 13.98 2.95 -8.92
C HIS A 195 12.64 3.39 -8.39
N ALA A 196 12.34 4.70 -8.40
CA ALA A 196 11.11 5.30 -7.90
C ALA A 196 10.08 5.47 -9.02
N ASP A 197 9.51 4.36 -9.50
CA ASP A 197 8.58 4.40 -10.63
C ASP A 197 7.16 4.77 -10.20
N PRO A 198 6.60 5.88 -10.71
CA PRO A 198 5.19 6.25 -10.49
C PRO A 198 4.17 5.24 -11.01
N GLN A 199 4.56 4.36 -11.95
CA GLN A 199 3.66 3.33 -12.51
C GLN A 199 3.41 2.15 -11.56
N ALA A 200 4.25 1.96 -10.57
CA ALA A 200 4.24 0.77 -9.72
C ALA A 200 2.86 0.46 -9.11
N LEU A 201 2.15 1.48 -8.61
CA LEU A 201 0.81 1.29 -8.03
C LEU A 201 -0.22 0.87 -9.09
N GLN A 202 -0.16 1.40 -10.28
CA GLN A 202 -1.11 1.08 -11.37
C GLN A 202 -1.07 -0.40 -11.76
N LEU A 203 0.03 -1.10 -11.50
CA LEU A 203 0.16 -2.54 -11.74
C LEU A 203 -0.69 -3.38 -10.78
N LEU A 204 -0.99 -2.86 -9.60
CA LEU A 204 -1.65 -3.62 -8.53
C LEU A 204 -3.01 -3.07 -8.14
N GLN A 205 -3.15 -1.75 -7.99
CA GLN A 205 -4.40 -1.14 -7.56
C GLN A 205 -5.55 -1.52 -8.48
N GLU A 206 -6.61 -2.10 -7.91
CA GLU A 206 -7.85 -2.50 -8.60
C GLU A 206 -7.67 -3.51 -9.75
N ASN A 207 -6.49 -4.16 -9.86
CA ASN A 207 -6.19 -5.13 -10.92
C ASN A 207 -6.40 -6.60 -10.51
N PHE A 208 -6.94 -6.84 -9.31
CA PHE A 208 -7.20 -8.17 -8.77
C PHE A 208 -8.68 -8.35 -8.43
N PRO A 209 -9.19 -9.59 -8.38
CA PRO A 209 -10.54 -9.84 -7.88
C PRO A 209 -10.71 -9.28 -6.45
N ARG A 210 -11.89 -8.72 -6.17
CA ARG A 210 -12.21 -8.09 -4.89
C ARG A 210 -11.82 -8.98 -3.69
N GLY A 211 -11.10 -8.40 -2.74
CA GLY A 211 -10.64 -9.07 -1.52
C GLY A 211 -9.46 -10.03 -1.72
N THR A 212 -8.88 -10.10 -2.92
CA THR A 212 -7.72 -10.95 -3.20
C THR A 212 -6.41 -10.25 -2.95
N ALA A 213 -6.30 -8.99 -3.33
CA ALA A 213 -5.12 -8.16 -3.10
C ALA A 213 -5.53 -6.84 -2.42
N ILE A 214 -4.64 -6.26 -1.62
CA ILE A 214 -4.81 -4.97 -0.96
C ILE A 214 -3.50 -4.19 -1.12
N SER A 215 -3.57 -3.07 -1.84
CA SER A 215 -2.49 -2.10 -1.97
C SER A 215 -2.65 -1.03 -0.89
N LEU A 216 -1.55 -0.65 -0.23
CA LEU A 216 -1.54 0.36 0.82
C LEU A 216 -0.63 1.51 0.41
N THR A 217 -1.14 2.73 0.45
CA THR A 217 -0.40 3.96 0.13
C THR A 217 -0.45 4.93 1.32
N PRO A 218 0.19 4.60 2.46
CA PRO A 218 0.28 5.52 3.59
C PRO A 218 1.02 6.79 3.17
N TRP A 219 0.54 7.97 3.62
CA TRP A 219 1.27 9.21 3.32
C TRP A 219 2.12 9.70 4.48
N GLU A 220 1.77 9.31 5.71
CA GLU A 220 2.41 9.78 6.92
C GLU A 220 2.72 8.57 7.84
N PRO A 221 3.85 8.56 8.56
CA PRO A 221 4.31 7.41 9.34
C PRO A 221 3.30 6.80 10.31
N GLN A 222 2.44 7.60 10.93
CA GLN A 222 1.42 7.12 11.87
C GLN A 222 0.36 6.21 11.20
N GLU A 223 0.18 6.30 9.88
CA GLU A 223 -0.79 5.45 9.14
C GLU A 223 -0.32 4.02 8.91
N ILE A 224 0.98 3.76 9.06
CA ILE A 224 1.57 2.45 8.74
C ILE A 224 0.88 1.34 9.53
N TRP A 225 0.79 1.48 10.86
CA TRP A 225 0.20 0.42 11.68
C TRP A 225 -1.30 0.20 11.41
N PRO A 226 -2.15 1.22 11.42
CA PRO A 226 -3.58 1.05 11.15
C PRO A 226 -3.84 0.37 9.81
N LEU A 227 -3.13 0.76 8.74
CA LEU A 227 -3.29 0.19 7.42
C LEU A 227 -2.82 -1.27 7.35
N VAL A 228 -1.65 -1.59 7.90
CA VAL A 228 -1.14 -2.97 7.94
C VAL A 228 -2.09 -3.88 8.73
N ALA A 229 -2.57 -3.41 9.89
CA ALA A 229 -3.50 -4.16 10.72
C ALA A 229 -4.86 -4.39 10.02
N ALA A 230 -5.41 -3.34 9.38
CA ALA A 230 -6.65 -3.44 8.63
C ALA A 230 -6.53 -4.41 7.44
N ALA A 231 -5.43 -4.36 6.69
CA ALA A 231 -5.20 -5.27 5.58
C ALA A 231 -5.05 -6.72 6.03
N LEU A 232 -4.30 -6.98 7.09
CA LEU A 232 -4.14 -8.33 7.66
C LEU A 232 -5.46 -8.89 8.19
N ALA A 233 -6.32 -8.05 8.76
CA ALA A 233 -7.65 -8.47 9.23
C ALA A 233 -8.55 -9.00 8.11
N GLN A 234 -8.38 -8.51 6.87
CA GLN A 234 -9.12 -8.98 5.70
C GLN A 234 -8.62 -10.33 5.17
N ARG A 235 -7.43 -10.77 5.58
CA ARG A 235 -6.78 -12.01 5.10
C ARG A 235 -6.81 -12.16 3.58
N PRO A 236 -6.31 -11.17 2.79
CA PRO A 236 -6.22 -11.30 1.34
C PRO A 236 -5.12 -12.31 0.95
N ALA A 237 -4.97 -12.60 -0.34
CA ALA A 237 -3.82 -13.36 -0.83
C ALA A 237 -2.54 -12.50 -0.89
N LEU A 238 -2.71 -11.20 -1.18
CA LEU A 238 -1.61 -10.24 -1.30
C LEU A 238 -1.87 -9.00 -0.48
N ILE A 239 -0.82 -8.47 0.18
CA ILE A 239 -0.79 -7.13 0.75
C ILE A 239 0.44 -6.43 0.16
N SER A 240 0.26 -5.27 -0.46
CA SER A 240 1.36 -4.52 -1.06
C SER A 240 1.44 -3.10 -0.49
N PRO A 241 2.29 -2.87 0.53
CA PRO A 241 2.60 -1.53 1.02
C PRO A 241 3.54 -0.80 0.05
N PHE A 242 3.17 0.43 -0.31
CA PHE A 242 3.96 1.38 -1.09
C PHE A 242 4.51 2.43 -0.15
N VAL A 243 5.81 2.41 0.12
CA VAL A 243 6.44 3.26 1.14
C VAL A 243 7.64 4.03 0.58
N THR A 244 7.80 5.26 1.06
CA THR A 244 8.84 6.18 0.63
C THR A 244 10.13 5.99 1.44
N ARG A 245 11.25 6.43 0.87
CA ARG A 245 12.59 6.38 1.47
C ARG A 245 12.92 7.58 2.36
N PRO A 246 12.61 8.83 1.98
CA PRO A 246 12.99 10.01 2.74
C PRO A 246 12.43 10.00 4.17
N SER A 247 13.11 10.71 5.07
CA SER A 247 12.59 11.01 6.38
C SER A 247 11.48 12.03 6.28
N GLU A 248 10.40 11.77 7.01
CA GLU A 248 9.28 12.68 7.13
C GLU A 248 9.06 13.06 8.59
N THR A 249 8.56 14.26 8.82
CA THR A 249 8.13 14.70 10.13
C THR A 249 6.82 14.03 10.53
N VAL A 250 6.76 13.48 11.72
CA VAL A 250 5.50 13.01 12.30
C VAL A 250 4.66 14.23 12.66
N LEU A 251 3.50 14.39 12.04
CA LEU A 251 2.69 15.59 12.16
C LEU A 251 1.80 15.57 13.41
N ASP A 252 1.62 16.74 14.03
CA ASP A 252 0.52 16.95 14.98
C ASP A 252 -0.79 17.17 14.23
N ARG A 253 -1.44 16.06 13.89
CA ARG A 253 -2.68 16.06 13.10
C ARG A 253 -3.80 16.85 13.77
N VAL A 254 -3.85 16.87 15.11
CA VAL A 254 -4.88 17.59 15.86
C VAL A 254 -4.71 19.09 15.69
N THR A 255 -3.51 19.61 15.89
CA THR A 255 -3.20 21.03 15.70
C THR A 255 -3.41 21.48 14.25
N LEU A 256 -3.16 20.61 13.28
CA LEU A 256 -3.35 20.89 11.86
C LEU A 256 -4.80 20.69 11.38
N GLY A 257 -5.71 20.28 12.26
CA GLY A 257 -7.11 20.02 11.90
C GLY A 257 -7.29 18.85 10.92
N LEU A 258 -6.35 17.89 10.93
CA LEU A 258 -6.37 16.69 10.10
C LEU A 258 -7.05 15.52 10.83
N ALA A 259 -7.62 14.61 10.07
CA ALA A 259 -8.16 13.36 10.60
C ALA A 259 -7.06 12.54 11.30
N PRO A 260 -7.41 11.77 12.35
CA PRO A 260 -6.47 10.87 13.00
C PRO A 260 -5.97 9.78 12.03
N ALA A 261 -4.79 9.24 12.27
CA ALA A 261 -4.16 8.25 11.39
C ALA A 261 -5.02 6.97 11.23
N GLU A 262 -5.78 6.62 12.26
CA GLU A 262 -6.70 5.48 12.26
C GLU A 262 -7.85 5.63 11.25
N ALA A 263 -8.13 6.84 10.77
CA ALA A 263 -9.12 7.04 9.71
C ALA A 263 -8.72 6.35 8.39
N ALA A 264 -7.43 6.10 8.19
CA ALA A 264 -6.90 5.42 7.01
C ALA A 264 -7.42 3.98 6.83
N VAL A 265 -7.90 3.32 7.89
CA VAL A 265 -8.40 1.92 7.83
C VAL A 265 -9.59 1.75 6.90
N THR A 266 -10.33 2.81 6.60
CA THR A 266 -11.45 2.81 5.64
C THR A 266 -10.97 2.85 4.18
N GLY A 267 -9.66 2.98 3.95
CA GLY A 267 -9.05 3.06 2.62
C GLY A 267 -9.18 4.42 1.95
N VAL A 268 -10.30 5.11 2.08
CA VAL A 268 -10.51 6.51 1.66
C VAL A 268 -11.18 7.26 2.80
N TYR A 269 -10.64 8.41 3.15
CA TYR A 269 -11.14 9.19 4.26
C TYR A 269 -11.03 10.69 4.03
N LEU A 270 -11.84 11.46 4.73
CA LEU A 270 -11.79 12.93 4.74
C LEU A 270 -10.60 13.37 5.60
N LEU A 271 -9.46 13.64 4.96
CA LEU A 271 -8.21 14.04 5.63
C LEU A 271 -8.37 15.39 6.34
N ARG A 272 -8.98 16.38 5.66
CA ARG A 272 -9.28 17.67 6.23
C ARG A 272 -10.71 18.10 5.85
N PRO A 273 -11.61 18.26 6.83
CA PRO A 273 -12.91 18.85 6.58
C PRO A 273 -12.75 20.34 6.27
N PRO A 274 -13.60 20.92 5.41
CA PRO A 274 -13.60 22.35 5.22
C PRO A 274 -14.12 23.04 6.48
N ILE A 275 -13.71 24.29 6.70
CA ILE A 275 -14.21 25.12 7.82
C ILE A 275 -15.67 25.55 7.55
N GLY A 276 -15.98 25.87 6.29
CA GLY A 276 -17.30 26.26 5.84
C GLY A 276 -17.95 25.26 4.89
N ALA A 277 -18.53 25.75 3.81
CA ALA A 277 -19.15 24.89 2.78
C ALA A 277 -18.13 24.12 1.95
N GLY A 278 -16.91 24.61 1.88
CA GLY A 278 -15.82 24.13 1.05
C GLY A 278 -15.92 24.57 -0.41
N ASP A 279 -14.88 25.22 -0.90
CA ASP A 279 -14.82 25.79 -2.25
C ASP A 279 -14.46 24.76 -3.31
N VAL A 280 -13.59 23.83 -2.93
CA VAL A 280 -13.04 22.79 -3.81
C VAL A 280 -12.92 21.45 -3.09
N THR A 281 -13.06 20.37 -3.84
CA THR A 281 -12.71 19.02 -3.37
C THR A 281 -11.36 18.64 -3.95
N VAL A 282 -10.40 18.33 -3.09
CA VAL A 282 -9.06 17.84 -3.45
C VAL A 282 -8.95 16.38 -3.04
N VAL A 283 -8.41 15.55 -3.92
CA VAL A 283 -8.11 14.15 -3.61
C VAL A 283 -6.63 13.91 -3.77
N LEU A 284 -6.00 13.45 -2.71
CA LEU A 284 -4.57 13.21 -2.62
C LEU A 284 -4.27 11.71 -2.59
N GLN A 285 -3.16 11.32 -3.19
CA GLN A 285 -2.60 9.97 -3.07
C GLN A 285 -1.08 10.01 -3.22
N GLU A 286 -0.34 9.42 -2.33
CA GLU A 286 1.11 9.36 -2.17
C GLU A 286 1.65 10.40 -1.18
N SER A 287 2.75 10.03 -0.52
CA SER A 287 3.33 10.75 0.63
C SER A 287 3.85 12.14 0.26
N ALA A 288 4.76 12.25 -0.73
CA ALA A 288 5.43 13.51 -1.04
C ALA A 288 4.46 14.62 -1.44
N VAL A 289 3.48 14.29 -2.30
CA VAL A 289 2.46 15.27 -2.73
C VAL A 289 1.55 15.67 -1.58
N THR A 290 1.31 14.79 -0.62
CA THR A 290 0.43 15.08 0.52
C THR A 290 1.14 15.94 1.56
N TYR A 291 2.42 15.68 1.85
CA TYR A 291 3.24 16.58 2.66
C TYR A 291 3.32 17.98 2.04
N ALA A 292 3.66 18.09 0.74
CA ALA A 292 3.69 19.37 0.04
C ALA A 292 2.33 20.08 0.05
N PHE A 293 1.23 19.32 0.01
CA PHE A 293 -0.10 19.90 0.14
C PHE A 293 -0.33 20.47 1.55
N VAL A 294 -0.09 19.68 2.59
CA VAL A 294 -0.40 20.03 3.99
C VAL A 294 0.51 21.15 4.50
N GLU A 295 1.80 21.08 4.20
CA GLU A 295 2.80 22.00 4.74
C GLU A 295 2.93 23.30 3.92
N GLU A 296 2.63 23.28 2.63
CA GLU A 296 2.88 24.40 1.72
C GLU A 296 1.60 24.88 1.03
N ALA A 297 0.89 24.00 0.27
CA ALA A 297 -0.25 24.43 -0.55
C ALA A 297 -1.43 24.87 0.30
N LEU A 298 -1.74 24.17 1.38
CA LEU A 298 -2.87 24.47 2.25
C LEU A 298 -2.75 25.85 2.91
N PRO A 299 -1.62 26.24 3.53
CA PRO A 299 -1.45 27.59 4.05
C PRO A 299 -1.59 28.69 2.98
N LEU A 300 -1.11 28.46 1.75
CA LEU A 300 -1.25 29.40 0.63
C LEU A 300 -2.72 29.59 0.24
N LEU A 301 -3.49 28.50 0.18
CA LEU A 301 -4.91 28.55 -0.14
C LEU A 301 -5.72 29.24 0.96
N GLU A 302 -5.44 28.93 2.23
CA GLU A 302 -6.09 29.55 3.39
C GLU A 302 -5.82 31.05 3.47
N ALA A 303 -4.59 31.50 3.18
CA ALA A 303 -4.25 32.92 3.12
C ALA A 303 -5.05 33.68 2.05
N GLU A 304 -5.51 33.00 1.01
CA GLU A 304 -6.37 33.56 -0.05
C GLU A 304 -7.87 33.36 0.22
N GLY A 305 -8.24 32.79 1.38
CA GLY A 305 -9.64 32.52 1.76
C GLY A 305 -10.26 31.35 1.02
N ILE A 306 -9.45 30.46 0.42
CA ILE A 306 -9.92 29.23 -0.24
C ILE A 306 -9.97 28.12 0.80
N ASP A 307 -11.14 27.49 0.97
CA ASP A 307 -11.42 26.46 1.96
C ASP A 307 -11.55 25.07 1.29
N PRO A 308 -10.45 24.29 1.17
CA PRO A 308 -10.47 22.97 0.52
C PRO A 308 -11.07 21.90 1.43
N ARG A 309 -11.92 21.05 0.85
CA ARG A 309 -12.27 19.73 1.38
C ARG A 309 -11.26 18.71 0.84
N VAL A 310 -10.50 18.07 1.71
CA VAL A 310 -9.40 17.21 1.29
C VAL A 310 -9.69 15.76 1.65
N TYR A 311 -9.67 14.89 0.66
CA TYR A 311 -9.71 13.45 0.83
C TYR A 311 -8.34 12.84 0.56
N TYR A 312 -8.06 11.74 1.25
CA TYR A 312 -6.88 10.93 0.99
C TYR A 312 -7.25 9.50 0.61
N VAL A 313 -6.54 8.94 -0.37
CA VAL A 313 -6.69 7.55 -0.82
C VAL A 313 -5.53 6.73 -0.29
N ALA A 314 -5.77 6.00 0.79
CA ALA A 314 -4.79 5.13 1.44
C ALA A 314 -4.84 3.69 0.93
N SER A 315 -6.00 3.22 0.44
CA SER A 315 -6.20 1.91 -0.19
C SER A 315 -7.55 1.86 -0.90
N ALA A 316 -7.54 1.73 -2.21
CA ALA A 316 -8.76 1.55 -2.98
C ALA A 316 -9.48 0.23 -2.59
N GLU A 317 -8.71 -0.82 -2.32
CA GLU A 317 -9.24 -2.14 -2.02
C GLU A 317 -9.85 -2.23 -0.62
N LEU A 318 -9.28 -1.58 0.41
CA LEU A 318 -9.93 -1.50 1.73
C LEU A 318 -11.26 -0.75 1.64
N PHE A 319 -11.30 0.35 0.88
CA PHE A 319 -12.55 1.07 0.64
C PHE A 319 -13.59 0.19 -0.08
N ASP A 320 -13.20 -0.63 -1.04
CA ASP A 320 -14.10 -1.54 -1.74
C ASP A 320 -14.70 -2.63 -0.85
N LEU A 321 -14.01 -3.00 0.21
CA LEU A 321 -14.50 -4.01 1.15
C LEU A 321 -15.57 -3.49 2.09
N LEU A 322 -15.71 -2.16 2.22
CA LEU A 322 -16.78 -1.55 3.02
C LEU A 322 -18.17 -1.80 2.40
N PRO A 323 -19.24 -1.76 3.20
CA PRO A 323 -20.61 -1.71 2.70
C PRO A 323 -20.83 -0.54 1.75
N LEU A 324 -21.62 -0.72 0.69
CA LEU A 324 -21.83 0.31 -0.33
C LEU A 324 -22.36 1.65 0.24
N GLU A 325 -23.23 1.59 1.26
CA GLU A 325 -23.76 2.80 1.92
C GLU A 325 -22.67 3.56 2.69
N GLU A 326 -21.73 2.83 3.29
CA GLU A 326 -20.57 3.43 3.95
C GLU A 326 -19.63 4.10 2.94
N GLN A 327 -19.34 3.42 1.80
CA GLN A 327 -18.57 4.00 0.71
C GLN A 327 -19.19 5.32 0.22
N ARG A 328 -20.52 5.34 0.00
CA ARG A 328 -21.26 6.53 -0.45
C ARG A 328 -21.24 7.65 0.57
N THR A 329 -21.21 7.31 1.85
CA THR A 329 -21.12 8.29 2.95
C THR A 329 -19.72 8.88 3.05
N LEU A 330 -18.69 8.04 3.01
CA LEU A 330 -17.29 8.46 3.10
C LEU A 330 -16.86 9.28 1.89
N TYR A 331 -17.18 8.81 0.68
CA TYR A 331 -16.82 9.49 -0.57
C TYR A 331 -18.01 9.56 -1.53
N PRO A 332 -18.90 10.56 -1.37
CA PRO A 332 -20.07 10.70 -2.22
C PRO A 332 -19.72 10.99 -3.68
N GLU A 333 -20.48 10.44 -4.62
CA GLU A 333 -20.30 10.64 -6.07
C GLU A 333 -20.22 12.13 -6.49
N LYS A 334 -20.96 12.99 -5.82
CA LYS A 334 -20.88 14.43 -6.02
C LYS A 334 -19.45 14.94 -5.82
N ARG A 335 -18.71 14.42 -4.83
CA ARG A 335 -17.34 14.82 -4.55
C ARG A 335 -16.40 14.38 -5.65
N ALA A 336 -16.55 13.16 -6.17
CA ALA A 336 -15.78 12.67 -7.31
C ALA A 336 -15.96 13.54 -8.58
N ARG A 337 -17.18 14.04 -8.81
CA ARG A 337 -17.46 14.95 -9.93
C ARG A 337 -16.87 16.35 -9.77
N GLU A 338 -16.72 16.81 -8.54
CA GLU A 338 -16.22 18.16 -8.23
C GLU A 338 -14.72 18.20 -7.99
N ALA A 339 -14.07 17.04 -7.88
CA ALA A 339 -12.70 16.91 -7.42
C ALA A 339 -11.66 17.32 -8.45
N ILE A 340 -10.54 17.81 -7.92
CA ILE A 340 -9.21 17.79 -8.57
C ILE A 340 -8.35 16.74 -7.88
N GLY A 341 -7.59 15.95 -8.65
CA GLY A 341 -6.69 14.94 -8.13
C GLY A 341 -5.23 15.41 -8.10
N ILE A 342 -4.50 15.03 -7.06
CA ILE A 342 -3.05 15.24 -6.96
C ILE A 342 -2.43 13.93 -6.50
N THR A 343 -1.56 13.34 -7.30
CA THR A 343 -0.94 12.05 -7.01
C THR A 343 0.54 12.01 -7.39
N GLY A 344 1.32 11.33 -6.59
CA GLY A 344 2.70 10.95 -6.95
C GLY A 344 2.78 9.69 -7.83
N PHE A 345 1.62 9.07 -8.13
CA PHE A 345 1.49 7.96 -9.05
C PHE A 345 0.98 8.42 -10.43
N THR A 346 0.67 7.47 -11.30
CA THR A 346 0.10 7.79 -12.62
C THR A 346 -1.35 8.23 -12.51
N LEU A 347 -1.78 9.09 -13.43
CA LEU A 347 -3.14 9.63 -13.46
C LEU A 347 -4.26 8.57 -13.45
N PRO A 348 -4.14 7.39 -14.10
CA PRO A 348 -5.17 6.35 -14.03
C PRO A 348 -5.53 5.90 -12.61
N THR A 349 -4.61 5.95 -11.65
CA THR A 349 -4.91 5.60 -10.24
C THR A 349 -5.95 6.52 -9.60
N MET A 350 -6.18 7.70 -10.20
CA MET A 350 -7.13 8.70 -9.74
C MET A 350 -8.49 8.69 -10.45
N TYR A 351 -8.67 7.91 -11.52
CA TYR A 351 -9.87 8.00 -12.37
C TYR A 351 -11.17 7.68 -11.63
N ARG A 352 -11.13 6.85 -10.63
CA ARG A 352 -12.27 6.55 -9.78
C ARG A 352 -12.65 7.73 -8.88
N TRP A 353 -11.65 8.46 -8.41
CA TRP A 353 -11.79 9.54 -7.43
C TRP A 353 -12.06 10.89 -8.09
N VAL A 354 -11.73 11.03 -9.36
CA VAL A 354 -11.92 12.24 -10.17
C VAL A 354 -12.64 11.86 -11.46
N THR A 355 -13.95 12.05 -11.48
CA THR A 355 -14.79 11.50 -12.57
C THR A 355 -15.13 12.51 -13.65
N SER A 356 -14.97 13.84 -13.40
CA SER A 356 -15.19 14.85 -14.43
C SER A 356 -13.98 15.06 -15.34
N ASP A 357 -14.21 15.32 -16.61
CA ASP A 357 -13.14 15.64 -17.57
C ASP A 357 -12.35 16.88 -17.15
N ALA A 358 -13.04 17.90 -16.63
CA ALA A 358 -12.38 19.11 -16.13
C ALA A 358 -11.46 18.82 -14.92
N GLY A 359 -11.91 17.96 -13.99
CA GLY A 359 -11.10 17.53 -12.85
C GLY A 359 -9.88 16.73 -13.28
N ARG A 360 -10.04 15.78 -14.21
CA ARG A 360 -8.94 14.97 -14.77
C ARG A 360 -7.94 15.84 -15.53
N ALA A 361 -8.40 16.78 -16.35
CA ALA A 361 -7.54 17.70 -17.09
C ALA A 361 -6.75 18.65 -16.16
N ALA A 362 -7.32 18.99 -15.00
CA ALA A 362 -6.65 19.81 -13.99
C ALA A 362 -5.74 19.01 -13.06
N ALA A 363 -5.90 17.67 -13.00
CA ALA A 363 -5.17 16.81 -12.08
C ALA A 363 -3.65 16.92 -12.24
N LEU A 364 -2.93 16.81 -11.13
CA LEU A 364 -1.48 16.82 -11.07
C LEU A 364 -0.95 15.39 -10.89
N HIS A 365 0.05 15.03 -11.69
CA HIS A 365 0.71 13.73 -11.67
C HIS A 365 2.11 13.81 -12.31
N PRO A 366 3.03 12.87 -12.05
CA PRO A 366 4.43 12.95 -12.48
C PRO A 366 4.65 13.11 -13.99
N TYR A 367 3.80 12.54 -14.83
CA TYR A 367 3.99 12.54 -16.29
C TYR A 367 3.23 13.66 -17.02
N ARG A 368 2.75 14.66 -16.30
CA ARG A 368 2.00 15.76 -16.90
C ARG A 368 2.79 16.57 -17.92
N THR A 369 4.10 16.65 -17.75
CA THR A 369 5.02 17.37 -18.65
C THR A 369 5.36 16.57 -19.90
N GLY A 370 4.98 15.29 -19.99
CA GLY A 370 5.19 14.43 -21.14
C GLY A 370 6.58 13.83 -21.27
N HIS A 371 7.39 13.88 -20.20
CA HIS A 371 8.73 13.26 -20.15
C HIS A 371 8.99 12.60 -18.80
N TYR A 372 9.99 11.72 -18.75
CA TYR A 372 10.50 11.17 -17.50
C TYR A 372 11.33 12.22 -16.78
N LEU A 373 11.20 12.27 -15.45
CA LEU A 373 11.98 13.16 -14.60
C LEU A 373 13.40 12.63 -14.44
N GLY A 374 14.35 13.53 -14.21
CA GLY A 374 15.74 13.16 -13.89
C GLY A 374 15.90 12.69 -12.45
N SER A 375 17.14 12.29 -12.10
CA SER A 375 17.55 12.09 -10.71
C SER A 375 18.02 13.41 -10.10
N GLY A 376 17.72 13.65 -8.84
CA GLY A 376 18.12 14.88 -8.14
C GLY A 376 17.63 14.92 -6.70
N GLN A 377 17.81 16.04 -6.04
CA GLN A 377 17.22 16.29 -4.73
C GLN A 377 15.69 16.16 -4.80
N GLY A 378 15.08 15.49 -3.84
CA GLY A 378 13.64 15.17 -3.86
C GLY A 378 12.74 16.37 -4.08
N ASP A 379 13.01 17.48 -3.41
CA ASP A 379 12.24 18.72 -3.54
C ASP A 379 12.37 19.35 -4.92
N VAL A 380 13.57 19.29 -5.53
CA VAL A 380 13.83 19.79 -6.89
C VAL A 380 13.06 18.94 -7.91
N VAL A 381 13.09 17.62 -7.77
CA VAL A 381 12.35 16.71 -8.67
C VAL A 381 10.84 16.89 -8.51
N LEU A 382 10.35 17.11 -7.30
CA LEU A 382 8.94 17.39 -7.03
C LEU A 382 8.49 18.70 -7.68
N ALA A 383 9.32 19.76 -7.60
CA ALA A 383 9.06 21.04 -8.25
C ALA A 383 9.11 20.94 -9.79
N GLU A 384 10.07 20.19 -10.36
CA GLU A 384 10.15 19.92 -11.80
C GLU A 384 8.89 19.22 -12.30
N ALA A 385 8.36 18.29 -11.51
CA ALA A 385 7.10 17.61 -11.81
C ALA A 385 5.86 18.54 -11.69
N GLY A 386 6.01 19.72 -11.11
CA GLY A 386 4.90 20.62 -10.79
C GLY A 386 3.98 20.08 -9.70
N LEU A 387 4.56 19.35 -8.74
CA LEU A 387 3.87 18.69 -7.63
C LEU A 387 4.23 19.29 -6.26
N ASP A 388 5.07 20.33 -6.22
CA ASP A 388 5.34 21.16 -5.04
C ASP A 388 4.10 21.95 -4.60
N GLY A 389 4.12 22.49 -3.39
CA GLY A 389 2.97 23.18 -2.80
C GLY A 389 2.48 24.40 -3.60
N GLU A 390 3.40 25.21 -4.16
CA GLU A 390 3.04 26.35 -5.00
C GLU A 390 2.32 25.93 -6.29
N SER A 391 2.83 24.88 -6.94
CA SER A 391 2.23 24.31 -8.15
C SER A 391 0.87 23.72 -7.88
N GLN A 392 0.69 23.07 -6.74
CA GLN A 392 -0.59 22.53 -6.28
C GLN A 392 -1.59 23.65 -6.02
N ALA A 393 -1.24 24.68 -5.25
CA ALA A 393 -2.10 25.81 -4.98
C ALA A 393 -2.51 26.54 -6.27
N ARG A 394 -1.58 26.74 -7.19
CA ARG A 394 -1.82 27.34 -8.51
C ARG A 394 -2.79 26.51 -9.37
N ALA A 395 -2.67 25.19 -9.36
CA ALA A 395 -3.57 24.30 -10.10
C ALA A 395 -4.99 24.32 -9.52
N ILE A 396 -5.12 24.33 -8.20
CA ILE A 396 -6.42 24.42 -7.50
C ILE A 396 -7.11 25.73 -7.84
N ARG A 397 -6.41 26.87 -7.79
CA ARG A 397 -6.96 28.19 -8.21
C ARG A 397 -7.48 28.16 -9.64
N ARG A 398 -6.68 27.67 -10.59
CA ARG A 398 -7.09 27.54 -11.99
C ARG A 398 -8.33 26.65 -12.17
N HIS A 399 -8.41 25.57 -11.41
CA HIS A 399 -9.57 24.69 -11.42
C HIS A 399 -10.83 25.39 -10.91
N LEU A 400 -10.74 26.17 -9.83
CA LEU A 400 -11.83 26.98 -9.30
C LEU A 400 -12.31 28.02 -10.31
N ASP A 401 -11.40 28.76 -10.94
CA ASP A 401 -11.71 29.75 -11.96
C ASP A 401 -12.39 29.14 -13.20
N ALA A 402 -11.94 27.96 -13.63
CA ALA A 402 -12.54 27.24 -14.74
C ALA A 402 -13.98 26.80 -14.41
N ARG A 403 -14.22 26.29 -13.19
CA ARG A 403 -15.57 25.94 -12.71
C ARG A 403 -16.48 27.15 -12.59
N ALA A 404 -15.98 28.29 -12.11
CA ALA A 404 -16.76 29.52 -12.02
C ALA A 404 -17.19 30.03 -13.40
N ARG A 405 -16.29 29.93 -14.39
CA ARG A 405 -16.60 30.27 -15.79
C ARG A 405 -17.67 29.36 -16.41
N ALA A 406 -17.52 28.04 -16.22
CA ALA A 406 -18.47 27.06 -16.75
C ALA A 406 -19.90 27.20 -16.14
N ARG A 407 -20.02 27.69 -14.91
CA ARG A 407 -21.33 27.95 -14.27
C ARG A 407 -22.04 29.23 -14.78
N ARG A 408 -21.30 30.13 -15.45
CA ARG A 408 -21.84 31.39 -16.00
C ARG A 408 -22.29 31.26 -17.47
N GLN A 409 -21.86 30.18 -18.12
CA GLN A 409 -22.28 29.77 -19.46
C GLN A 409 -23.54 28.87 -19.38
#